data_b4e59502990938d5a90705b8d080e834
#
_entry.id   b4e59502990938d5a90705b8d080e834
#
_cell.length_a   1.000
_cell.length_b   1.000
_cell.length_c   1.000
_cell.angle_alpha   90.00
_cell.angle_beta   90.00
_cell.angle_gamma   90.00
#
_symmetry.space_group_name_H-M   'P 1'
#
loop_
_entity.id
_entity.type
_entity.pdbx_description
1 polymer ?
#
loop_
_entity_poly.entity_id
_entity_poly.type
_entity_poly.pdbx_seq_one_letter_code
_entity_poly.pdbx_strand_id
1 'polypeptide(L)'
;MKIEVLFPEVCNLYGDLANIRYLKKSFKDLEIIETKLTDEPYFLKHKPALIYMGTMTEHNQELVIEKLSKYKKRIKELIDQNVHFLITGNAFEIFGKEIICEDKRVIKCLDFYDTTAKRDMMHRFNSLYVGKFEDINIVGFKSQFTHSYTKKKLNPLFETVRSCGLNPDTMDEGIRINNFMATYVIGPLLILNPPFTKWLAKEIGIKDTTLAFEEAALDSYNYRYNEYMQKKNIYY
;
A
#
# COMPACT_ATOMS: atom_id res chain seq x y z
N MET A 1 -14.73 -16.19 0.96
CA MET A 1 -13.35 -15.75 1.27
C MET A 1 -13.42 -14.43 2.02
N LYS A 2 -12.55 -14.21 3.06
CA LYS A 2 -12.62 -13.01 3.91
C LYS A 2 -11.41 -12.11 3.71
N ILE A 3 -11.66 -10.83 3.50
CA ILE A 3 -10.67 -9.77 3.46
C ILE A 3 -10.91 -8.85 4.66
N GLU A 4 -9.86 -8.57 5.45
CA GLU A 4 -9.96 -7.60 6.53
C GLU A 4 -9.44 -6.24 6.09
N VAL A 5 -10.25 -5.20 6.34
CA VAL A 5 -9.90 -3.80 6.09
C VAL A 5 -9.67 -3.12 7.43
N LEU A 6 -8.45 -2.67 7.65
CA LEU A 6 -8.09 -2.03 8.91
C LEU A 6 -8.42 -0.54 8.89
N PHE A 7 -9.21 -0.12 9.87
CA PHE A 7 -9.48 1.27 10.23
C PHE A 7 -10.02 2.11 9.06
N PRO A 8 -11.05 1.63 8.33
CA PRO A 8 -11.54 2.29 7.11
C PRO A 8 -12.02 3.73 7.36
N GLU A 9 -12.43 4.06 8.58
CA GLU A 9 -12.89 5.40 8.96
C GLU A 9 -11.75 6.43 9.04
N VAL A 10 -10.50 5.99 9.19
CA VAL A 10 -9.32 6.85 9.25
C VAL A 10 -8.31 6.57 8.14
N CYS A 11 -8.35 5.41 7.48
CA CYS A 11 -7.43 4.96 6.44
C CYS A 11 -8.06 5.03 5.04
N ASN A 12 -8.57 6.19 4.65
CA ASN A 12 -9.25 6.40 3.36
C ASN A 12 -8.90 7.75 2.71
N LEU A 13 -7.73 8.27 2.98
CA LEU A 13 -7.27 9.48 2.32
C LEU A 13 -7.12 9.20 0.80
N TYR A 14 -7.47 10.18 -0.04
CA TYR A 14 -7.52 10.04 -1.50
C TYR A 14 -8.49 8.97 -2.04
N GLY A 15 -9.46 8.52 -1.23
CA GLY A 15 -10.43 7.50 -1.64
C GLY A 15 -9.84 6.09 -1.77
N ASP A 16 -8.80 5.78 -1.02
CA ASP A 16 -8.00 4.57 -1.13
C ASP A 16 -8.80 3.27 -0.84
N LEU A 17 -9.91 3.35 -0.09
CA LEU A 17 -10.87 2.25 0.06
C LEU A 17 -11.52 1.79 -1.26
N ALA A 18 -11.41 2.56 -2.32
CA ALA A 18 -11.88 2.13 -3.64
C ALA A 18 -11.14 0.87 -4.13
N ASN A 19 -9.93 0.58 -3.65
CA ASN A 19 -9.25 -0.71 -3.86
C ASN A 19 -10.13 -1.89 -3.43
N ILE A 20 -10.66 -1.83 -2.22
CA ILE A 20 -11.48 -2.91 -1.65
C ILE A 20 -12.89 -2.94 -2.28
N ARG A 21 -13.46 -1.77 -2.56
CA ARG A 21 -14.74 -1.68 -3.26
C ARG A 21 -14.68 -2.31 -4.65
N TYR A 22 -13.55 -2.13 -5.35
CA TYR A 22 -13.33 -2.72 -6.67
C TYR A 22 -13.18 -4.25 -6.59
N LEU A 23 -12.41 -4.77 -5.63
CA LEU A 23 -12.34 -6.21 -5.38
C LEU A 23 -13.72 -6.80 -5.07
N LYS A 24 -14.50 -6.17 -4.19
CA LYS A 24 -15.86 -6.63 -3.86
C LYS A 24 -16.82 -6.57 -5.05
N LYS A 25 -16.66 -5.57 -5.90
CA LYS A 25 -17.49 -5.45 -7.14
C LYS A 25 -17.12 -6.52 -8.16
N SER A 26 -15.83 -6.85 -8.27
CA SER A 26 -15.34 -7.87 -9.19
C SER A 26 -15.65 -9.29 -8.71
N PHE A 27 -15.55 -9.53 -7.41
CA PHE A 27 -15.66 -10.88 -6.82
C PHE A 27 -16.75 -10.93 -5.75
N LYS A 28 -17.96 -11.35 -6.15
CA LYS A 28 -19.17 -11.30 -5.31
C LYS A 28 -19.05 -12.11 -4.01
N ASP A 29 -18.30 -13.22 -4.03
CA ASP A 29 -18.13 -14.13 -2.89
C ASP A 29 -17.11 -13.65 -1.85
N LEU A 30 -16.51 -12.47 -2.06
CA LEU A 30 -15.68 -11.82 -1.06
C LEU A 30 -16.53 -11.27 0.08
N GLU A 31 -16.20 -11.63 1.30
CA GLU A 31 -16.71 -11.03 2.53
C GLU A 31 -15.69 -9.99 3.03
N ILE A 32 -16.13 -8.76 3.19
CA ILE A 32 -15.29 -7.68 3.70
C ILE A 32 -15.58 -7.51 5.19
N ILE A 33 -14.55 -7.65 6.00
CA ILE A 33 -14.57 -7.42 7.44
C ILE A 33 -13.92 -6.05 7.67
N GLU A 34 -14.69 -5.08 8.10
CA GLU A 34 -14.19 -3.77 8.49
C GLU A 34 -13.87 -3.76 9.99
N THR A 35 -12.62 -3.55 10.33
CA THR A 35 -12.14 -3.40 11.70
C THR A 35 -11.93 -1.91 12.00
N LYS A 36 -12.75 -1.32 12.84
CA LYS A 36 -12.60 0.08 13.28
C LYS A 36 -11.44 0.24 14.27
N LEU A 37 -10.98 1.46 14.45
CA LEU A 37 -9.88 1.76 15.38
C LEU A 37 -10.20 1.35 16.83
N THR A 38 -11.49 1.36 17.21
CA THR A 38 -11.98 0.92 18.52
C THR A 38 -12.14 -0.59 18.68
N ASP A 39 -12.20 -1.34 17.57
CA ASP A 39 -12.51 -2.76 17.57
C ASP A 39 -11.27 -3.62 17.85
N GLU A 40 -11.47 -4.86 18.27
CA GLU A 40 -10.43 -5.89 18.18
C GLU A 40 -10.28 -6.34 16.72
N PRO A 41 -9.05 -6.36 16.16
CA PRO A 41 -8.84 -6.85 14.80
C PRO A 41 -9.27 -8.30 14.62
N TYR A 42 -9.95 -8.58 13.50
CA TYR A 42 -10.38 -9.92 13.13
C TYR A 42 -9.20 -10.89 13.00
N PHE A 43 -8.06 -10.39 12.53
CA PHE A 43 -6.84 -11.18 12.38
C PHE A 43 -6.28 -11.74 13.69
N LEU A 44 -6.73 -11.27 14.85
CA LEU A 44 -6.25 -11.81 16.13
C LEU A 44 -6.63 -13.28 16.30
N LYS A 45 -7.83 -13.64 15.90
CA LYS A 45 -8.39 -14.99 16.07
C LYS A 45 -8.51 -15.77 14.77
N HIS A 46 -8.31 -15.08 13.62
CA HIS A 46 -8.54 -15.64 12.29
C HIS A 46 -7.37 -15.34 11.33
N LYS A 47 -7.38 -15.99 10.18
CA LYS A 47 -6.47 -15.71 9.06
C LYS A 47 -7.31 -15.23 7.87
N PRO A 48 -7.44 -13.92 7.64
CA PRO A 48 -8.05 -13.42 6.42
C PRO A 48 -7.19 -13.76 5.21
N ALA A 49 -7.80 -13.85 4.04
CA ALA A 49 -7.07 -14.07 2.79
C ALA A 49 -6.21 -12.86 2.41
N LEU A 50 -6.67 -11.66 2.77
CA LEU A 50 -5.97 -10.39 2.60
C LEU A 50 -6.26 -9.47 3.78
N ILE A 51 -5.23 -8.78 4.27
CA ILE A 51 -5.35 -7.64 5.19
C ILE A 51 -4.97 -6.38 4.40
N TYR A 52 -5.88 -5.42 4.37
CA TYR A 52 -5.71 -4.16 3.67
C TYR A 52 -5.69 -2.97 4.64
N MET A 53 -4.78 -2.03 4.41
CA MET A 53 -4.77 -0.73 5.08
C MET A 53 -4.32 0.36 4.09
N GLY A 54 -5.15 1.40 3.96
CA GLY A 54 -4.92 2.52 3.06
C GLY A 54 -4.23 3.72 3.71
N THR A 55 -4.15 4.79 2.93
CA THR A 55 -3.55 6.06 3.36
C THR A 55 -4.37 6.78 4.43
N MET A 56 -3.71 7.57 5.25
CA MET A 56 -4.33 8.35 6.32
C MET A 56 -3.63 9.70 6.52
N THR A 57 -4.18 10.55 7.39
CA THR A 57 -3.46 11.74 7.84
C THR A 57 -2.33 11.36 8.82
N GLU A 58 -1.33 12.20 8.96
CA GLU A 58 -0.20 11.97 9.86
C GLU A 58 -0.64 11.86 11.33
N HIS A 59 -1.69 12.60 11.71
CA HIS A 59 -2.31 12.47 13.03
C HIS A 59 -2.94 11.09 13.25
N ASN A 60 -3.71 10.61 12.29
CA ASN A 60 -4.32 9.28 12.36
C ASN A 60 -3.26 8.18 12.32
N GLN A 61 -2.15 8.40 11.60
CA GLN A 61 -1.03 7.46 11.55
C GLN A 61 -0.44 7.18 12.95
N GLU A 62 -0.30 8.20 13.80
CA GLU A 62 0.18 8.02 15.16
C GLU A 62 -0.80 7.19 16.02
N LEU A 63 -2.10 7.41 15.87
CA LEU A 63 -3.13 6.60 16.55
C LEU A 63 -3.10 5.13 16.07
N VAL A 64 -2.92 4.92 14.78
CA VAL A 64 -2.84 3.57 14.19
C VAL A 64 -1.56 2.85 14.65
N ILE A 65 -0.42 3.55 14.74
CA ILE A 65 0.83 2.99 15.28
C ILE A 65 0.60 2.53 16.73
N GLU A 66 0.01 3.36 17.57
CA GLU A 66 -0.30 3.01 18.97
C GLU A 66 -1.19 1.76 19.04
N LYS A 67 -2.25 1.73 18.23
CA LYS A 67 -3.19 0.60 18.16
C LYS A 67 -2.49 -0.70 17.73
N LEU A 68 -1.76 -0.68 16.61
CA LEU A 68 -1.14 -1.87 16.03
C LEU A 68 0.07 -2.38 16.82
N SER A 69 0.75 -1.51 17.56
CA SER A 69 1.87 -1.90 18.42
C SER A 69 1.49 -2.98 19.43
N LYS A 70 0.25 -2.98 19.91
CA LYS A 70 -0.31 -4.00 20.81
C LYS A 70 -0.37 -5.39 20.17
N TYR A 71 -0.41 -5.44 18.85
CA TYR A 71 -0.59 -6.66 18.07
C TYR A 71 0.64 -7.03 17.23
N LYS A 72 1.77 -6.35 17.43
CA LYS A 72 3.01 -6.53 16.65
C LYS A 72 3.41 -8.01 16.51
N LYS A 73 3.37 -8.78 17.60
CA LYS A 73 3.71 -10.21 17.57
C LYS A 73 2.78 -11.00 16.64
N ARG A 74 1.47 -10.76 16.74
CA ARG A 74 0.49 -11.46 15.90
C ARG A 74 0.62 -11.09 14.43
N ILE A 75 0.84 -9.83 14.11
CA ILE A 75 1.05 -9.37 12.73
C ILE A 75 2.28 -10.07 12.14
N LYS A 76 3.40 -10.13 12.93
CA LYS A 76 4.59 -10.85 12.47
C LYS A 76 4.33 -12.33 12.20
N GLU A 77 3.61 -13.02 13.09
CA GLU A 77 3.21 -14.40 12.87
C GLU A 77 2.41 -14.60 11.58
N LEU A 78 1.50 -13.67 11.25
CA LEU A 78 0.72 -13.72 10.01
C LEU A 78 1.58 -13.52 8.77
N ILE A 79 2.54 -12.60 8.81
CA ILE A 79 3.52 -12.38 7.75
C ILE A 79 4.37 -13.64 7.53
N ASP A 80 4.87 -14.22 8.61
CA ASP A 80 5.67 -15.46 8.58
C ASP A 80 4.87 -16.68 8.07
N GLN A 81 3.54 -16.64 8.24
CA GLN A 81 2.58 -17.62 7.73
C GLN A 81 2.04 -17.34 6.33
N ASN A 82 2.65 -16.39 5.61
CA ASN A 82 2.29 -16.00 4.25
C ASN A 82 0.85 -15.48 4.09
N VAL A 83 0.25 -14.88 5.12
CA VAL A 83 -0.99 -14.13 4.95
C VAL A 83 -0.71 -12.90 4.08
N HIS A 84 -1.59 -12.62 3.12
CA HIS A 84 -1.42 -11.47 2.23
C HIS A 84 -1.75 -10.17 2.96
N PHE A 85 -0.87 -9.19 2.77
CA PHE A 85 -1.07 -7.81 3.18
C PHE A 85 -0.90 -6.91 1.97
N LEU A 86 -1.77 -5.91 1.84
CA LEU A 86 -1.59 -4.79 0.92
C LEU A 86 -1.73 -3.49 1.70
N ILE A 87 -0.63 -2.77 1.81
CA ILE A 87 -0.49 -1.54 2.59
C ILE A 87 -0.12 -0.42 1.63
N THR A 88 -0.92 0.65 1.57
CA THR A 88 -0.74 1.72 0.59
C THR A 88 -0.50 3.08 1.24
N GLY A 89 0.23 3.95 0.53
CA GLY A 89 0.54 5.30 0.95
C GLY A 89 1.38 5.37 2.23
N ASN A 90 1.13 6.37 3.06
CA ASN A 90 1.89 6.57 4.30
C ASN A 90 1.65 5.49 5.38
N ALA A 91 0.69 4.60 5.19
CA ALA A 91 0.57 3.39 6.01
C ALA A 91 1.82 2.49 5.92
N PHE A 92 2.60 2.61 4.84
CA PHE A 92 3.92 1.99 4.69
C PHE A 92 4.83 2.26 5.90
N GLU A 93 4.89 3.50 6.37
CA GLU A 93 5.82 3.93 7.42
C GLU A 93 5.56 3.23 8.76
N ILE A 94 4.30 2.86 9.03
CA ILE A 94 3.88 2.20 10.28
C ILE A 94 4.64 0.90 10.55
N PHE A 95 4.99 0.19 9.48
CA PHE A 95 5.67 -1.10 9.57
C PHE A 95 7.21 -0.98 9.52
N GLY A 96 7.74 0.21 9.23
CA GLY A 96 9.16 0.53 9.31
C GLY A 96 9.66 0.64 10.75
N LYS A 97 10.87 1.10 10.91
CA LYS A 97 11.54 1.24 12.21
C LYS A 97 11.04 2.46 12.97
N GLU A 98 11.02 3.62 12.33
CA GLU A 98 10.69 4.90 12.96
C GLU A 98 10.36 5.98 11.94
N ILE A 99 9.65 7.02 12.40
CA ILE A 99 9.41 8.28 11.70
C ILE A 99 10.12 9.39 12.46
N ILE A 100 10.95 10.16 11.78
CA ILE A 100 11.61 11.36 12.31
C ILE A 100 10.84 12.58 11.80
N CYS A 101 10.25 13.34 12.71
CA CYS A 101 9.54 14.58 12.44
C CYS A 101 10.49 15.78 12.29
N GLU A 102 10.04 16.89 11.72
CA GLU A 102 10.81 18.14 11.55
C GLU A 102 11.35 18.70 12.88
N ASP A 103 10.55 18.62 13.94
CA ASP A 103 10.91 19.01 15.32
C ASP A 103 11.88 18.02 15.99
N LYS A 104 12.41 17.06 15.24
CA LYS A 104 13.28 15.96 15.70
C LYS A 104 12.61 14.95 16.64
N ARG A 105 11.32 15.04 16.84
CA ARG A 105 10.55 14.00 17.54
C ARG A 105 10.63 12.69 16.75
N VAL A 106 10.87 11.60 17.45
CA VAL A 106 10.98 10.26 16.86
C VAL A 106 9.77 9.43 17.28
N ILE A 107 9.01 8.96 16.29
CA ILE A 107 7.88 8.07 16.49
C ILE A 107 8.38 6.64 16.18
N LYS A 108 8.39 5.78 17.21
CA LYS A 108 8.75 4.37 17.01
C LYS A 108 7.60 3.63 16.35
N CYS A 109 7.92 2.86 15.30
CA CYS A 109 6.98 2.09 14.50
C CYS A 109 7.08 0.59 14.79
N LEU A 110 6.45 -0.25 13.97
CA LEU A 110 6.38 -1.70 14.21
C LEU A 110 7.70 -2.44 13.94
N ASP A 111 8.66 -1.82 13.24
CA ASP A 111 10.01 -2.34 13.02
C ASP A 111 10.03 -3.76 12.40
N PHE A 112 9.28 -3.95 11.31
CA PHE A 112 9.33 -5.18 10.51
C PHE A 112 10.38 -5.11 9.40
N TYR A 113 10.79 -3.90 9.02
CA TYR A 113 11.85 -3.63 8.09
C TYR A 113 12.65 -2.38 8.46
N ASP A 114 13.91 -2.35 8.08
CA ASP A 114 14.87 -1.32 8.49
C ASP A 114 14.72 -0.06 7.64
N THR A 115 13.60 0.67 7.81
CA THR A 115 13.42 1.99 7.20
C THR A 115 13.23 3.05 8.26
N THR A 116 13.89 4.20 8.08
CA THR A 116 13.65 5.43 8.81
C THR A 116 12.96 6.41 7.88
N ALA A 117 11.72 6.76 8.19
CA ALA A 117 10.96 7.76 7.46
C ALA A 117 11.29 9.16 7.97
N LYS A 118 11.59 10.10 7.06
CA LYS A 118 11.83 11.50 7.39
C LYS A 118 10.66 12.33 6.89
N ARG A 119 9.94 12.95 7.81
CA ARG A 119 8.73 13.76 7.54
C ARG A 119 9.10 15.22 7.36
N ASP A 120 8.61 15.81 6.28
CA ASP A 120 8.71 17.25 5.96
C ASP A 120 7.31 17.78 5.59
N MET A 121 6.62 18.37 6.57
CA MET A 121 5.25 18.85 6.40
C MET A 121 5.16 20.12 5.54
N MET A 122 6.29 20.79 5.31
CA MET A 122 6.33 22.02 4.49
C MET A 122 6.44 21.69 3.00
N HIS A 123 6.95 20.52 2.62
CA HIS A 123 7.21 20.16 1.24
C HIS A 123 6.55 18.82 0.90
N ARG A 124 5.34 18.91 0.34
CA ARG A 124 4.65 17.72 -0.16
C ARG A 124 5.27 17.26 -1.47
N PHE A 125 5.68 16.02 -1.51
CA PHE A 125 6.11 15.38 -2.75
C PHE A 125 4.90 14.84 -3.50
N ASN A 126 4.65 15.35 -4.71
CA ASN A 126 3.60 14.87 -5.61
C ASN A 126 4.22 14.44 -6.94
N SER A 127 3.92 13.23 -7.38
CA SER A 127 4.41 12.72 -8.65
C SER A 127 3.46 11.70 -9.24
N LEU A 128 3.29 11.72 -10.56
CA LEU A 128 2.82 10.54 -11.29
C LEU A 128 3.87 9.44 -11.14
N TYR A 129 3.42 8.21 -11.14
CA TYR A 129 4.28 7.04 -10.94
C TYR A 129 4.13 6.03 -12.06
N VAL A 130 5.26 5.54 -12.56
CA VAL A 130 5.34 4.35 -13.39
C VAL A 130 6.43 3.45 -12.82
N GLY A 131 6.10 2.19 -12.65
CA GLY A 131 7.03 1.16 -12.16
C GLY A 131 6.74 -0.20 -12.77
N LYS A 132 7.46 -1.21 -12.29
CA LYS A 132 7.27 -2.62 -12.65
C LYS A 132 7.09 -3.47 -11.41
N PHE A 133 6.19 -4.43 -11.52
CA PHE A 133 6.04 -5.56 -10.62
C PHE A 133 6.22 -6.82 -11.46
N GLU A 134 7.37 -7.48 -11.36
CA GLU A 134 7.72 -8.58 -12.28
C GLU A 134 7.55 -8.09 -13.75
N ASP A 135 6.72 -8.75 -14.55
CA ASP A 135 6.44 -8.37 -15.94
C ASP A 135 5.25 -7.37 -16.08
N ILE A 136 4.64 -6.96 -14.97
CA ILE A 136 3.48 -6.08 -14.95
C ILE A 136 3.93 -4.63 -14.80
N ASN A 137 3.52 -3.76 -15.73
CA ASN A 137 3.68 -2.32 -15.54
C ASN A 137 2.71 -1.81 -14.47
N ILE A 138 3.18 -0.91 -13.62
CA ILE A 138 2.38 -0.30 -12.55
C ILE A 138 2.26 1.20 -12.83
N VAL A 139 1.04 1.71 -12.77
CA VAL A 139 0.76 3.14 -12.84
C VAL A 139 0.06 3.61 -11.57
N GLY A 140 0.33 4.83 -11.15
CA GLY A 140 -0.26 5.43 -9.98
C GLY A 140 0.23 6.84 -9.77
N PHE A 141 0.14 7.30 -8.55
CA PHE A 141 0.78 8.55 -8.13
C PHE A 141 1.29 8.43 -6.69
N LYS A 142 2.14 9.37 -6.33
CA LYS A 142 2.63 9.55 -4.97
C LYS A 142 2.23 10.92 -4.48
N SER A 143 1.73 11.00 -3.25
CA SER A 143 1.43 12.25 -2.56
C SER A 143 1.76 12.06 -1.09
N GLN A 144 2.90 12.54 -0.68
CA GLN A 144 3.47 12.23 0.62
C GLN A 144 4.30 13.40 1.17
N PHE A 145 4.36 13.52 2.49
CA PHE A 145 5.23 14.45 3.21
C PHE A 145 6.51 13.76 3.73
N THR A 146 6.72 12.51 3.36
CA THR A 146 7.73 11.68 3.98
C THR A 146 8.50 10.91 2.92
N HIS A 147 9.80 10.77 3.11
CA HIS A 147 10.64 9.85 2.36
C HIS A 147 11.27 8.84 3.31
N SER A 148 11.31 7.57 2.90
CA SER A 148 11.91 6.48 3.69
C SER A 148 13.30 6.12 3.21
N TYR A 149 14.21 5.98 4.17
CA TYR A 149 15.62 5.66 3.95
C TYR A 149 15.98 4.36 4.65
N THR A 150 16.87 3.59 4.06
CA THR A 150 17.41 2.36 4.64
C THR A 150 18.91 2.25 4.39
N LYS A 151 19.60 1.56 5.29
CA LYS A 151 21.00 1.17 5.10
C LYS A 151 21.14 -0.27 4.64
N LYS A 152 20.06 -1.03 4.66
CA LYS A 152 20.03 -2.44 4.24
C LYS A 152 19.41 -2.58 2.87
N LYS A 153 19.85 -3.57 2.12
CA LYS A 153 19.17 -3.97 0.91
C LYS A 153 17.81 -4.57 1.29
N LEU A 154 16.74 -3.98 0.79
CA LEU A 154 15.38 -4.49 0.93
C LEU A 154 14.95 -5.14 -0.38
N ASN A 155 13.94 -5.98 -0.33
CA ASN A 155 13.29 -6.51 -1.52
C ASN A 155 12.17 -5.52 -1.91
N PRO A 156 12.32 -4.73 -3.00
CA PRO A 156 11.30 -3.76 -3.37
C PRO A 156 10.03 -4.45 -3.84
N LEU A 157 8.87 -3.81 -3.66
CA LEU A 157 7.63 -4.25 -4.26
C LEU A 157 7.59 -3.89 -5.74
N PHE A 158 8.03 -2.69 -6.09
CA PHE A 158 8.08 -2.19 -7.46
C PHE A 158 9.48 -1.66 -7.79
N GLU A 159 9.91 -1.87 -9.02
CA GLU A 159 11.04 -1.17 -9.61
C GLU A 159 10.51 0.10 -10.31
N THR A 160 10.96 1.27 -9.89
CA THR A 160 10.51 2.55 -10.45
C THR A 160 11.08 2.76 -11.85
N VAL A 161 10.23 3.10 -12.80
CA VAL A 161 10.61 3.52 -14.17
C VAL A 161 10.55 5.05 -14.30
N ARG A 162 9.52 5.66 -13.72
CA ARG A 162 9.35 7.12 -13.68
C ARG A 162 8.84 7.55 -12.30
N SER A 163 9.43 8.54 -11.73
CA SER A 163 9.35 9.06 -10.38
C SER A 163 10.61 8.70 -9.58
N CYS A 164 10.51 8.63 -8.27
CA CYS A 164 11.53 8.04 -7.39
C CYS A 164 10.96 6.84 -6.65
N GLY A 165 11.81 6.02 -6.09
CA GLY A 165 11.43 4.93 -5.18
C GLY A 165 11.04 5.45 -3.80
N LEU A 166 11.48 4.79 -2.74
CA LEU A 166 11.19 5.19 -1.34
C LEU A 166 11.65 6.61 -1.00
N ASN A 167 12.64 7.11 -1.74
CA ASN A 167 13.18 8.47 -1.64
C ASN A 167 13.84 8.86 -2.98
N PRO A 168 14.31 10.13 -3.15
CA PRO A 168 14.91 10.59 -4.40
C PRO A 168 16.19 9.84 -4.83
N ASP A 169 16.86 9.15 -3.91
CA ASP A 169 18.16 8.51 -4.16
C ASP A 169 18.04 7.04 -4.62
N THR A 170 16.79 6.51 -4.74
CA THR A 170 16.57 5.12 -5.13
C THR A 170 15.43 4.95 -6.11
N MET A 171 15.52 3.91 -6.93
CA MET A 171 14.42 3.43 -7.79
C MET A 171 13.62 2.29 -7.15
N ASP A 172 14.05 1.80 -5.99
CA ASP A 172 13.33 0.77 -5.24
C ASP A 172 12.11 1.38 -4.55
N GLU A 173 10.90 0.92 -4.91
CA GLU A 173 9.65 1.40 -4.36
C GLU A 173 8.93 0.32 -3.58
N GLY A 174 8.54 0.68 -2.36
CA GLY A 174 7.83 -0.23 -1.48
C GLY A 174 8.70 -1.38 -0.97
N ILE A 175 8.05 -2.36 -0.37
CA ILE A 175 8.69 -3.56 0.20
C ILE A 175 7.78 -4.76 0.00
N ARG A 176 8.41 -5.91 -0.32
CA ARG A 176 7.78 -7.22 -0.31
C ARG A 176 8.53 -8.17 0.63
N ILE A 177 7.83 -8.68 1.65
CA ILE A 177 8.31 -9.70 2.58
C ILE A 177 7.31 -10.85 2.57
N ASN A 178 7.65 -11.98 1.99
CA ASN A 178 6.69 -13.04 1.72
C ASN A 178 5.47 -12.47 0.95
N ASN A 179 4.27 -12.56 1.53
CA ASN A 179 3.02 -12.01 0.99
C ASN A 179 2.64 -10.65 1.61
N PHE A 180 3.51 -10.05 2.41
CA PHE A 180 3.35 -8.69 2.88
C PHE A 180 3.88 -7.72 1.82
N MET A 181 3.00 -6.85 1.33
CA MET A 181 3.28 -5.84 0.31
C MET A 181 2.93 -4.46 0.85
N ALA A 182 3.90 -3.55 0.83
CA ALA A 182 3.70 -2.18 1.27
C ALA A 182 4.34 -1.20 0.29
N THR A 183 3.67 -0.09 -0.04
CA THR A 183 4.12 0.87 -1.04
C THR A 183 3.59 2.28 -0.76
N TYR A 184 4.35 3.31 -1.16
CA TYR A 184 3.84 4.69 -1.20
C TYR A 184 2.92 4.96 -2.39
N VAL A 185 2.90 4.08 -3.40
CA VAL A 185 2.07 4.27 -4.59
C VAL A 185 0.60 4.12 -4.25
N ILE A 186 -0.17 5.11 -4.65
CA ILE A 186 -1.63 5.19 -4.48
C ILE A 186 -2.31 5.42 -5.83
N GLY A 187 -3.68 5.44 -5.82
CA GLY A 187 -4.28 5.63 -7.10
C GLY A 187 -5.80 5.74 -7.21
N PRO A 188 -6.64 4.88 -6.71
CA PRO A 188 -6.50 3.59 -6.00
C PRO A 188 -5.74 2.55 -6.82
N LEU A 189 -4.72 1.97 -6.21
CA LEU A 189 -3.73 1.12 -6.90
C LEU A 189 -4.35 -0.02 -7.71
N LEU A 190 -5.32 -0.74 -7.16
CA LEU A 190 -5.93 -1.90 -7.81
C LEU A 190 -6.79 -1.53 -9.02
N ILE A 191 -7.56 -0.44 -8.93
CA ILE A 191 -8.39 0.02 -10.05
C ILE A 191 -7.52 0.46 -11.23
N LEU A 192 -6.42 1.17 -10.93
CA LEU A 192 -5.52 1.68 -11.96
C LEU A 192 -4.70 0.58 -12.63
N ASN A 193 -4.57 -0.59 -12.02
CA ASN A 193 -3.70 -1.67 -12.46
C ASN A 193 -4.43 -3.02 -12.55
N PRO A 194 -5.34 -3.21 -13.53
CA PRO A 194 -6.08 -4.46 -13.70
C PRO A 194 -5.19 -5.72 -13.76
N PRO A 195 -4.02 -5.73 -14.45
CA PRO A 195 -3.15 -6.90 -14.44
C PRO A 195 -2.62 -7.26 -13.04
N PHE A 196 -2.23 -6.26 -12.24
CA PHE A 196 -1.80 -6.47 -10.85
C PHE A 196 -2.95 -6.94 -9.96
N THR A 197 -4.16 -6.41 -10.19
CA THR A 197 -5.37 -6.83 -9.47
C THR A 197 -5.73 -8.29 -9.76
N LYS A 198 -5.62 -8.73 -11.01
CA LYS A 198 -5.82 -10.15 -11.39
C LYS A 198 -4.74 -11.06 -10.75
N TRP A 199 -3.49 -10.61 -10.74
CA TRP A 199 -2.40 -11.30 -10.05
C TRP A 199 -2.72 -11.45 -8.55
N LEU A 200 -3.04 -10.36 -7.85
CA LEU A 200 -3.38 -10.39 -6.43
C LEU A 200 -4.59 -11.29 -6.15
N ALA A 201 -5.63 -11.21 -6.97
CA ALA A 201 -6.83 -12.04 -6.85
C ALA A 201 -6.47 -13.55 -6.93
N LYS A 202 -5.61 -13.92 -7.86
CA LYS A 202 -5.12 -15.30 -7.99
C LYS A 202 -4.31 -15.74 -6.76
N GLU A 203 -3.40 -14.89 -6.28
CA GLU A 203 -2.57 -15.18 -5.11
C GLU A 203 -3.40 -15.41 -3.85
N ILE A 204 -4.45 -14.63 -3.63
CA ILE A 204 -5.36 -14.85 -2.49
C ILE A 204 -6.33 -16.01 -2.67
N GLY A 205 -6.28 -16.72 -3.83
CA GLY A 205 -7.02 -17.95 -4.09
C GLY A 205 -8.33 -17.79 -4.86
N ILE A 206 -8.56 -16.67 -5.55
CA ILE A 206 -9.70 -16.48 -6.44
C ILE A 206 -9.43 -17.22 -7.75
N LYS A 207 -10.32 -18.14 -8.14
CA LYS A 207 -10.16 -18.96 -9.35
C LYS A 207 -10.50 -18.20 -10.62
N ASP A 208 -11.66 -17.53 -10.64
CA ASP A 208 -12.07 -16.68 -11.75
C ASP A 208 -11.68 -15.23 -11.43
N THR A 209 -10.64 -14.75 -12.08
CA THR A 209 -10.08 -13.41 -11.89
C THR A 209 -10.65 -12.38 -12.86
N THR A 210 -11.80 -12.63 -13.47
CA THR A 210 -12.51 -11.66 -14.32
C THR A 210 -12.93 -10.44 -13.48
N LEU A 211 -12.52 -9.26 -13.92
CA LEU A 211 -12.75 -8.03 -13.18
C LEU A 211 -14.05 -7.34 -13.60
N ALA A 212 -14.64 -6.58 -12.67
CA ALA A 212 -15.74 -5.68 -13.02
C ALA A 212 -15.23 -4.61 -14.00
N PHE A 213 -15.98 -4.38 -15.09
CA PHE A 213 -15.64 -3.40 -16.14
C PHE A 213 -14.24 -3.63 -16.74
N GLU A 214 -13.84 -4.89 -16.91
CA GLU A 214 -12.45 -5.26 -17.25
C GLU A 214 -11.94 -4.58 -18.52
N GLU A 215 -12.73 -4.58 -19.60
CA GLU A 215 -12.36 -3.95 -20.89
C GLU A 215 -12.05 -2.45 -20.68
N ALA A 216 -12.99 -1.70 -20.11
CA ALA A 216 -12.82 -0.28 -19.87
C ALA A 216 -11.65 0.02 -18.90
N ALA A 217 -11.43 -0.86 -17.91
CA ALA A 217 -10.33 -0.72 -16.96
C ALA A 217 -8.97 -0.95 -17.65
N LEU A 218 -8.87 -1.94 -18.54
CA LEU A 218 -7.66 -2.22 -19.33
C LEU A 218 -7.38 -1.10 -20.33
N ASP A 219 -8.38 -0.58 -21.02
CA ASP A 219 -8.22 0.55 -21.95
C ASP A 219 -7.72 1.79 -21.22
N SER A 220 -8.32 2.10 -20.07
CA SER A 220 -7.92 3.23 -19.21
C SER A 220 -6.49 3.05 -18.67
N TYR A 221 -6.12 1.84 -18.29
CA TYR A 221 -4.76 1.51 -17.83
C TYR A 221 -3.73 1.71 -18.95
N ASN A 222 -3.99 1.18 -20.16
CA ASN A 222 -3.09 1.30 -21.31
C ASN A 222 -2.92 2.76 -21.73
N TYR A 223 -4.02 3.52 -21.77
CA TYR A 223 -3.98 4.95 -22.07
C TYR A 223 -3.13 5.72 -21.05
N ARG A 224 -3.36 5.49 -19.77
CA ARG A 224 -2.64 6.14 -18.67
C ARG A 224 -1.15 5.78 -18.68
N TYR A 225 -0.81 4.51 -18.89
CA TYR A 225 0.58 4.09 -19.00
C TYR A 225 1.31 4.84 -20.13
N ASN A 226 0.72 4.89 -21.32
CA ASN A 226 1.30 5.59 -22.47
C ASN A 226 1.43 7.09 -22.21
N GLU A 227 0.38 7.72 -21.63
CA GLU A 227 0.41 9.14 -21.26
C GLU A 227 1.55 9.41 -20.26
N TYR A 228 1.65 8.63 -19.20
CA TYR A 228 2.65 8.85 -18.17
C TYR A 228 4.07 8.63 -18.68
N MET A 229 4.27 7.69 -19.58
CA MET A 229 5.58 7.48 -20.21
C MET A 229 6.02 8.64 -21.12
N GLN A 230 5.08 9.34 -21.75
CA GLN A 230 5.36 10.42 -22.68
C GLN A 230 5.40 11.82 -22.02
N LYS A 231 4.77 11.98 -20.87
CA LYS A 231 4.64 13.28 -20.19
C LYS A 231 6.00 13.84 -19.79
N LYS A 232 6.30 15.10 -20.18
CA LYS A 232 7.59 15.74 -19.89
C LYS A 232 7.79 15.94 -18.39
N ASN A 233 6.79 16.49 -17.70
CA ASN A 233 6.82 16.70 -16.25
C ASN A 233 5.86 15.74 -15.56
N ILE A 234 6.35 15.03 -14.57
CA ILE A 234 5.59 14.09 -13.73
C ILE A 234 5.49 14.55 -12.28
N TYR A 235 6.18 15.61 -11.91
CA TYR A 235 6.16 16.22 -10.57
C TYR A 235 5.18 17.39 -10.52
N TYR A 236 4.48 17.59 -9.39
CA TYR A 236 3.46 18.63 -9.20
C TYR A 236 3.62 19.31 -7.85
#